data_84b7db09f3e85c074ba64231f1f5aa72
#
_entry.id   84b7db09f3e85c074ba64231f1f5aa72
#
_cell.length_a   1.000
_cell.length_b   1.000
_cell.length_c   1.000
_cell.angle_alpha   90.00
_cell.angle_beta   90.00
_cell.angle_gamma   90.00
#
_symmetry.space_group_name_H-M   'P 1'
#
loop_
_entity.id
_entity.type
_entity.pdbx_description
1 polymer ?
#
loop_
_entity_poly.entity_id
_entity_poly.type
_entity_poly.pdbx_seq_one_letter_code
_entity_poly.pdbx_strand_id
1 'polypeptide(L)'
;MIPKECKRLAEVDFPIAEVSKHSAREKSIRHGHPSTLHLWWARRPLAACRGMLLGLLWPDPCDPLCPAEFKEQARKRLREVGGCNPGTTDEDLRRALLRFIANFANWDPSTNRKYLEVSRALVKAAHGGETPLVVDPFAGGGSIPLEALRLGCEAFASDLNPVACLILKVMLEDIPRHGPDLAEELRRVGGEIKKQAGKELAEFYPKDPDGATPIAYLWARTVRCEAPNCGAEIPLVRSFWLCKKPKRKRALRYEVHHRDTESTEKIQKHSQCPQCLRGEFPHVEFEIFEPKSERDVPEGTVSRARAKCLCCGTVLPPERVRAQLAAQRGGADVVFHHRDRESTEKNCEETSVSSVPLWCRTGGARLLAVVTLRHGVQGRHYRLPTERDYEAVRKAQVALAKLLDDWESNGRQGLCPVPDEPIHAADTRNFWVCKYGPQTFGDLFTARQKLALVTLSRLVRELTTETQRAQRDSLKEAVRLGMMCAFGIFARSCNTGARLRPDATVAPAFGMHALPMNWGFPETILWGGRSEHFDGAIDTVLEVVEGGLGRVMAAGHVQLADATEHPLPDDAATVWFTDPPYYDAVPYADLSDFF
;
A
#
# COMPACT_ATOMS: atom_id res chain seq x y z
N MET A 1 -10.62 -40.92 -15.10
CA MET A 1 -9.78 -40.39 -14.01
C MET A 1 -8.36 -40.90 -14.17
N ILE A 2 -7.36 -40.09 -13.84
CA ILE A 2 -5.95 -40.51 -13.93
C ILE A 2 -5.66 -41.56 -12.84
N PRO A 3 -5.20 -42.77 -13.14
CA PRO A 3 -4.82 -43.75 -12.12
C PRO A 3 -3.76 -43.19 -11.17
N LYS A 4 -3.77 -43.64 -9.90
CA LYS A 4 -2.82 -43.16 -8.87
C LYS A 4 -1.37 -43.42 -9.27
N GLU A 5 -1.11 -44.55 -9.89
CA GLU A 5 0.21 -45.01 -10.30
C GLU A 5 0.69 -44.36 -11.60
N CYS A 6 -0.21 -43.72 -12.36
CA CYS A 6 0.15 -43.02 -13.59
C CYS A 6 0.93 -41.76 -13.28
N LYS A 7 2.10 -41.60 -13.86
CA LYS A 7 2.94 -40.40 -13.69
C LYS A 7 2.26 -39.17 -14.25
N ARG A 8 2.39 -38.07 -13.50
CA ARG A 8 2.02 -36.74 -13.95
C ARG A 8 3.13 -36.17 -14.83
N LEU A 9 2.78 -35.24 -15.71
CA LEU A 9 3.74 -34.63 -16.61
C LEU A 9 4.89 -33.94 -15.84
N ALA A 10 4.59 -33.28 -14.71
CA ALA A 10 5.59 -32.62 -13.88
C ALA A 10 6.57 -33.58 -13.17
N GLU A 11 6.24 -34.85 -13.05
CA GLU A 11 7.13 -35.87 -12.44
C GLU A 11 8.19 -36.36 -13.44
N VAL A 12 7.99 -36.12 -14.75
CA VAL A 12 8.87 -36.59 -15.80
C VAL A 12 9.69 -35.45 -16.38
N ASP A 13 9.04 -34.34 -16.74
CA ASP A 13 9.71 -33.18 -17.32
C ASP A 13 8.87 -31.90 -17.07
N PHE A 14 9.56 -30.75 -17.02
CA PHE A 14 8.91 -29.46 -16.83
C PHE A 14 9.74 -28.33 -17.48
N PRO A 15 9.13 -27.37 -18.22
CA PRO A 15 9.84 -26.31 -18.91
C PRO A 15 10.26 -25.16 -17.96
N ILE A 16 11.11 -25.46 -16.95
CA ILE A 16 11.51 -24.57 -15.87
C ILE A 16 12.06 -23.25 -16.39
N ALA A 17 12.93 -23.28 -17.40
CA ALA A 17 13.60 -22.08 -17.90
C ALA A 17 12.61 -21.06 -18.48
N GLU A 18 11.66 -21.50 -19.31
CA GLU A 18 10.68 -20.63 -19.95
C GLU A 18 9.65 -20.12 -18.93
N VAL A 19 9.16 -20.97 -18.04
CA VAL A 19 8.23 -20.58 -16.96
C VAL A 19 8.90 -19.57 -16.03
N SER A 20 10.16 -19.75 -15.65
CA SER A 20 10.92 -18.81 -14.82
C SER A 20 11.11 -17.46 -15.50
N LYS A 21 11.40 -17.43 -16.81
CA LYS A 21 11.51 -16.21 -17.61
C LYS A 21 10.21 -15.41 -17.61
N HIS A 22 9.08 -16.06 -17.82
CA HIS A 22 7.76 -15.42 -17.80
C HIS A 22 7.36 -14.96 -16.40
N SER A 23 7.68 -15.73 -15.36
CA SER A 23 7.49 -15.37 -13.96
C SER A 23 8.28 -14.10 -13.57
N ALA A 24 9.51 -13.95 -14.09
CA ALA A 24 10.30 -12.75 -13.86
C ALA A 24 9.69 -11.50 -14.55
N ARG A 25 9.19 -11.65 -15.79
CA ARG A 25 8.51 -10.57 -16.52
C ARG A 25 7.22 -10.11 -15.81
N GLU A 26 6.45 -11.04 -15.26
CA GLU A 26 5.19 -10.76 -14.56
C GLU A 26 5.34 -9.76 -13.42
N LYS A 27 6.49 -9.75 -12.71
CA LYS A 27 6.79 -8.79 -11.63
C LYS A 27 6.76 -7.32 -12.07
N SER A 28 6.87 -7.03 -13.36
CA SER A 28 6.82 -5.67 -13.91
C SER A 28 5.41 -5.20 -14.29
N ILE A 29 4.42 -6.09 -14.34
CA ILE A 29 3.04 -5.78 -14.73
C ILE A 29 2.34 -5.08 -13.57
N ARG A 30 1.69 -3.93 -13.83
CA ARG A 30 1.10 -3.07 -12.80
C ARG A 30 -0.40 -2.83 -12.97
N HIS A 31 -0.91 -2.80 -14.21
CA HIS A 31 -2.30 -2.47 -14.49
C HIS A 31 -3.15 -3.73 -14.63
N GLY A 32 -4.26 -3.81 -13.89
CA GLY A 32 -5.22 -4.91 -13.95
C GLY A 32 -4.67 -6.28 -13.51
N HIS A 33 -3.44 -6.34 -12.99
CA HIS A 33 -2.87 -7.58 -12.48
C HIS A 33 -3.45 -7.89 -11.08
N PRO A 34 -3.86 -9.12 -10.79
CA PRO A 34 -4.46 -9.48 -9.49
C PRO A 34 -3.61 -9.09 -8.27
N SER A 35 -2.28 -9.02 -8.43
CA SER A 35 -1.38 -8.58 -7.35
C SER A 35 -1.54 -7.12 -6.96
N THR A 36 -2.25 -6.31 -7.73
CA THR A 36 -2.51 -4.90 -7.41
C THR A 36 -3.73 -4.70 -6.52
N LEU A 37 -4.57 -5.72 -6.36
CA LEU A 37 -5.77 -5.68 -5.53
C LEU A 37 -5.47 -5.32 -4.07
N HIS A 38 -4.41 -5.87 -3.52
CA HIS A 38 -3.89 -5.54 -2.19
C HIS A 38 -2.44 -6.00 -2.07
N LEU A 39 -1.69 -5.50 -1.09
CA LEU A 39 -0.36 -6.02 -0.77
C LEU A 39 -0.46 -7.41 -0.15
N TRP A 40 0.34 -8.34 -0.69
CA TRP A 40 0.72 -9.57 -0.03
C TRP A 40 2.20 -9.82 -0.28
N TRP A 41 2.98 -10.08 0.77
CA TRP A 41 4.45 -10.00 0.71
C TRP A 41 5.13 -11.16 -0.01
N ALA A 42 4.50 -12.34 -0.02
CA ALA A 42 5.06 -13.57 -0.60
C ALA A 42 4.20 -14.13 -1.74
N ARG A 43 3.67 -13.26 -2.60
CA ARG A 43 2.86 -13.71 -3.73
C ARG A 43 3.69 -14.47 -4.75
N ARG A 44 3.24 -15.68 -5.11
CA ARG A 44 3.82 -16.46 -6.19
C ARG A 44 3.41 -15.91 -7.56
N PRO A 45 4.30 -15.98 -8.59
CA PRO A 45 3.92 -15.61 -9.95
C PRO A 45 2.80 -16.52 -10.48
N LEU A 46 1.79 -15.94 -11.11
CA LEU A 46 0.69 -16.70 -11.74
C LEU A 46 1.21 -17.63 -12.83
N ALA A 47 2.22 -17.20 -13.58
CA ALA A 47 2.90 -18.02 -14.60
C ALA A 47 3.42 -19.34 -14.04
N ALA A 48 4.07 -19.30 -12.86
CA ALA A 48 4.59 -20.50 -12.20
C ALA A 48 3.46 -21.40 -11.70
N CYS A 49 2.44 -20.81 -11.05
CA CYS A 49 1.27 -21.55 -10.53
C CYS A 49 0.51 -22.25 -11.66
N ARG A 50 0.23 -21.55 -12.76
CA ARG A 50 -0.46 -22.11 -13.93
C ARG A 50 0.33 -23.24 -14.57
N GLY A 51 1.62 -23.04 -14.80
CA GLY A 51 2.48 -24.07 -15.39
C GLY A 51 2.53 -25.33 -14.54
N MET A 52 2.77 -25.17 -13.23
CA MET A 52 2.86 -26.30 -12.30
C MET A 52 1.52 -27.04 -12.17
N LEU A 53 0.39 -26.31 -12.05
CA LEU A 53 -0.94 -26.93 -12.02
C LEU A 53 -1.21 -27.78 -13.26
N LEU A 54 -0.88 -27.30 -14.47
CA LEU A 54 -1.02 -28.11 -15.68
C LEU A 54 -0.14 -29.35 -15.63
N GLY A 55 1.10 -29.22 -15.14
CA GLY A 55 2.00 -30.36 -14.97
C GLY A 55 1.50 -31.42 -13.98
N LEU A 56 0.75 -31.00 -12.95
CA LEU A 56 0.13 -31.87 -11.93
C LEU A 56 -1.19 -32.48 -12.39
N LEU A 57 -1.98 -31.72 -13.16
CA LEU A 57 -3.32 -32.12 -13.61
C LEU A 57 -3.30 -32.96 -14.89
N TRP A 58 -2.18 -32.99 -15.63
CA TRP A 58 -2.04 -33.77 -16.86
C TRP A 58 -1.17 -35.01 -16.64
N PRO A 59 -1.62 -36.20 -17.12
CA PRO A 59 -0.79 -37.39 -17.10
C PRO A 59 0.32 -37.31 -18.16
N ASP A 60 1.42 -38.00 -17.94
CA ASP A 60 2.44 -38.20 -18.95
C ASP A 60 1.93 -39.13 -20.07
N PRO A 61 1.88 -38.66 -21.33
CA PRO A 61 1.39 -39.50 -22.44
C PRO A 61 2.24 -40.73 -22.71
N CYS A 62 3.50 -40.77 -22.29
CA CYS A 62 4.36 -41.95 -22.44
C CYS A 62 4.19 -42.98 -21.32
N ASP A 63 3.42 -42.66 -20.26
CA ASP A 63 3.08 -43.63 -19.24
C ASP A 63 2.06 -44.64 -19.79
N PRO A 64 2.29 -45.96 -19.60
CA PRO A 64 1.34 -46.99 -20.04
C PRO A 64 -0.06 -46.86 -19.47
N LEU A 65 -0.20 -46.25 -18.27
CA LEU A 65 -1.46 -46.03 -17.58
C LEU A 65 -2.14 -44.72 -17.98
N CYS A 66 -1.56 -43.96 -18.89
CA CYS A 66 -2.14 -42.71 -19.36
C CYS A 66 -3.48 -42.95 -20.07
N PRO A 67 -4.59 -42.28 -19.65
CA PRO A 67 -5.91 -42.47 -20.26
C PRO A 67 -5.89 -42.23 -21.78
N ALA A 68 -6.39 -43.20 -22.56
CA ALA A 68 -6.45 -43.10 -24.02
C ALA A 68 -7.28 -41.86 -24.48
N GLU A 69 -8.38 -41.58 -23.81
CA GLU A 69 -9.20 -40.38 -24.06
C GLU A 69 -8.40 -39.10 -23.94
N PHE A 70 -7.56 -38.97 -22.88
CA PHE A 70 -6.67 -37.82 -22.74
C PHE A 70 -5.72 -37.65 -23.92
N LYS A 71 -5.06 -38.76 -24.37
CA LYS A 71 -4.16 -38.71 -25.50
C LYS A 71 -4.87 -38.28 -26.80
N GLU A 72 -6.07 -38.79 -27.03
CA GLU A 72 -6.90 -38.41 -28.19
C GLU A 72 -7.29 -36.93 -28.16
N GLN A 73 -7.85 -36.48 -27.06
CA GLN A 73 -8.24 -35.07 -26.88
C GLN A 73 -7.01 -34.15 -26.99
N ALA A 74 -5.88 -34.51 -26.40
CA ALA A 74 -4.65 -33.73 -26.47
C ALA A 74 -4.17 -33.57 -27.90
N ARG A 75 -4.14 -34.68 -28.70
CA ARG A 75 -3.75 -34.65 -30.12
C ARG A 75 -4.70 -33.79 -30.97
N LYS A 76 -5.98 -33.78 -30.63
CA LYS A 76 -6.99 -32.95 -31.31
C LYS A 76 -6.84 -31.48 -30.96
N ARG A 77 -6.86 -31.15 -29.64
CA ARG A 77 -6.95 -29.79 -29.14
C ARG A 77 -5.67 -28.97 -29.27
N LEU A 78 -4.50 -29.59 -29.14
CA LEU A 78 -3.23 -28.87 -29.26
C LEU A 78 -3.02 -28.27 -30.65
N ARG A 79 -3.64 -28.82 -31.70
CA ARG A 79 -3.60 -28.28 -33.07
C ARG A 79 -4.34 -26.93 -33.19
N GLU A 80 -5.24 -26.63 -32.26
CA GLU A 80 -5.97 -25.36 -32.21
C GLU A 80 -5.07 -24.17 -31.74
N VAL A 81 -3.91 -24.50 -31.16
CA VAL A 81 -2.95 -23.53 -30.64
C VAL A 81 -1.66 -23.55 -31.45
N GLY A 82 -1.24 -22.40 -31.93
CA GLY A 82 -0.03 -22.29 -32.75
C GLY A 82 1.23 -22.74 -32.02
N GLY A 83 2.10 -23.47 -32.72
CA GLY A 83 3.40 -23.91 -32.20
C GLY A 83 3.38 -25.18 -31.33
N CYS A 84 2.20 -25.79 -31.11
CA CYS A 84 2.04 -27.01 -30.29
C CYS A 84 1.61 -28.19 -31.13
N ASN A 85 2.45 -28.59 -32.09
CA ASN A 85 2.17 -29.78 -32.93
C ASN A 85 2.35 -31.07 -32.12
N PRO A 86 1.30 -31.89 -31.93
CA PRO A 86 1.34 -33.11 -31.12
C PRO A 86 2.03 -34.31 -31.78
N GLY A 87 2.43 -34.19 -33.05
CA GLY A 87 3.09 -35.30 -33.79
C GLY A 87 2.27 -36.57 -33.84
N THR A 88 2.95 -37.72 -34.02
CA THR A 88 2.33 -39.04 -34.10
C THR A 88 2.68 -39.96 -32.93
N THR A 89 3.84 -39.77 -32.30
CA THR A 89 4.29 -40.58 -31.16
C THR A 89 3.84 -39.96 -29.80
N ASP A 90 3.89 -40.73 -28.72
CA ASP A 90 3.58 -40.26 -27.40
C ASP A 90 4.67 -39.29 -26.87
N GLU A 91 5.92 -39.46 -27.30
CA GLU A 91 7.03 -38.52 -27.03
C GLU A 91 6.81 -37.17 -27.73
N ASP A 92 6.27 -37.17 -28.96
CA ASP A 92 5.90 -35.93 -29.64
C ASP A 92 4.78 -35.20 -28.88
N LEU A 93 3.79 -35.96 -28.39
CA LEU A 93 2.70 -35.44 -27.63
C LEU A 93 3.18 -34.83 -26.29
N ARG A 94 4.08 -35.52 -25.57
CA ARG A 94 4.73 -34.97 -24.36
C ARG A 94 5.42 -33.65 -24.67
N ARG A 95 6.25 -33.59 -25.72
CA ARG A 95 6.93 -32.35 -26.12
C ARG A 95 5.96 -31.22 -26.46
N ALA A 96 4.84 -31.53 -27.09
CA ALA A 96 3.80 -30.55 -27.42
C ALA A 96 3.08 -30.02 -26.17
N LEU A 97 2.79 -30.87 -25.19
CA LEU A 97 2.21 -30.46 -23.88
C LEU A 97 3.16 -29.55 -23.11
N LEU A 98 4.43 -29.91 -23.01
CA LEU A 98 5.47 -29.09 -22.38
C LEU A 98 5.62 -27.72 -23.05
N ARG A 99 5.58 -27.70 -24.40
CA ARG A 99 5.61 -26.46 -25.20
C ARG A 99 4.36 -25.60 -24.96
N PHE A 100 3.19 -26.24 -24.84
CA PHE A 100 1.95 -25.53 -24.47
C PHE A 100 2.10 -24.86 -23.10
N ILE A 101 2.60 -25.57 -22.08
CA ILE A 101 2.85 -25.02 -20.75
C ILE A 101 3.80 -23.81 -20.83
N ALA A 102 4.92 -23.96 -21.55
CA ALA A 102 5.90 -22.88 -21.74
C ALA A 102 5.29 -21.63 -22.38
N ASN A 103 4.51 -21.80 -23.45
CA ASN A 103 3.85 -20.70 -24.15
C ASN A 103 2.76 -20.06 -23.28
N PHE A 104 1.94 -20.87 -22.60
CA PHE A 104 0.83 -20.40 -21.77
C PHE A 104 1.30 -19.77 -20.45
N ALA A 105 2.54 -20.01 -20.02
CA ALA A 105 3.15 -19.30 -18.90
C ALA A 105 3.29 -17.79 -19.17
N ASN A 106 3.40 -17.34 -20.42
CA ASN A 106 3.44 -15.92 -20.75
C ASN A 106 2.12 -15.23 -20.36
N TRP A 107 2.23 -14.00 -19.84
CA TRP A 107 1.07 -13.18 -19.43
C TRP A 107 0.13 -12.86 -20.60
N ASP A 108 0.67 -12.48 -21.76
CA ASP A 108 -0.13 -12.05 -22.91
C ASP A 108 -1.09 -13.15 -23.41
N PRO A 109 -0.66 -14.43 -23.61
CA PRO A 109 -1.57 -15.55 -23.88
C PRO A 109 -2.41 -16.00 -22.69
N SER A 110 -2.07 -15.63 -21.47
CA SER A 110 -2.74 -16.15 -20.25
C SER A 110 -4.24 -15.86 -20.19
N THR A 111 -4.71 -14.81 -20.88
CA THR A 111 -6.14 -14.46 -21.02
C THR A 111 -6.72 -14.89 -22.37
N ASN A 112 -5.92 -15.52 -23.24
CA ASN A 112 -6.36 -15.94 -24.55
C ASN A 112 -7.38 -17.08 -24.45
N ARG A 113 -8.52 -16.89 -25.08
CA ARG A 113 -9.66 -17.82 -25.03
C ARG A 113 -9.27 -19.23 -25.49
N LYS A 114 -8.49 -19.37 -26.56
CA LYS A 114 -8.09 -20.68 -27.09
C LYS A 114 -7.21 -21.46 -26.11
N TYR A 115 -6.21 -20.79 -25.49
CA TYR A 115 -5.37 -21.43 -24.49
C TYR A 115 -6.17 -21.89 -23.27
N LEU A 116 -7.12 -21.07 -22.79
CA LEU A 116 -8.01 -21.43 -21.69
C LEU A 116 -8.94 -22.59 -22.05
N GLU A 117 -9.57 -22.56 -23.23
CA GLU A 117 -10.46 -23.63 -23.69
C GLU A 117 -9.74 -24.95 -23.86
N VAL A 118 -8.55 -24.95 -24.48
CA VAL A 118 -7.72 -26.16 -24.64
C VAL A 118 -7.28 -26.70 -23.27
N SER A 119 -6.76 -25.85 -22.37
CA SER A 119 -6.32 -26.29 -21.04
C SER A 119 -7.47 -26.91 -20.24
N ARG A 120 -8.65 -26.28 -20.23
CA ARG A 120 -9.86 -26.78 -19.54
C ARG A 120 -10.35 -28.12 -20.13
N ALA A 121 -10.38 -28.22 -21.46
CA ALA A 121 -10.78 -29.47 -22.11
C ALA A 121 -9.81 -30.61 -21.78
N LEU A 122 -8.51 -30.34 -21.70
CA LEU A 122 -7.52 -31.36 -21.36
C LEU A 122 -7.55 -31.73 -19.87
N VAL A 123 -7.79 -30.77 -18.96
CA VAL A 123 -8.02 -31.07 -17.55
C VAL A 123 -9.24 -31.98 -17.40
N LYS A 124 -10.35 -31.64 -18.04
CA LYS A 124 -11.57 -32.47 -18.03
C LYS A 124 -11.35 -33.87 -18.58
N ALA A 125 -10.64 -34.01 -19.72
CA ALA A 125 -10.33 -35.31 -20.31
C ALA A 125 -9.41 -36.16 -19.43
N ALA A 126 -8.47 -35.54 -18.75
CA ALA A 126 -7.57 -36.23 -17.81
C ALA A 126 -8.33 -36.81 -16.60
N HIS A 127 -9.38 -36.13 -16.16
CA HIS A 127 -10.14 -36.49 -14.96
C HIS A 127 -11.46 -37.21 -15.26
N GLY A 128 -11.63 -37.82 -16.46
CA GLY A 128 -12.81 -38.61 -16.79
C GLY A 128 -14.11 -37.81 -16.86
N GLY A 129 -14.03 -36.52 -17.18
CA GLY A 129 -15.17 -35.62 -17.26
C GLY A 129 -15.50 -34.89 -15.94
N GLU A 130 -14.92 -35.27 -14.84
CA GLU A 130 -15.09 -34.62 -13.52
C GLU A 130 -14.24 -33.37 -13.40
N THR A 131 -14.66 -32.47 -12.50
CA THR A 131 -13.92 -31.24 -12.18
C THR A 131 -13.01 -31.51 -10.97
N PRO A 132 -11.69 -31.41 -11.12
CA PRO A 132 -10.78 -31.64 -10.00
C PRO A 132 -10.85 -30.49 -9.00
N LEU A 133 -10.78 -30.84 -7.70
CA LEU A 133 -10.66 -29.88 -6.60
C LEU A 133 -9.17 -29.67 -6.26
N VAL A 134 -8.74 -28.41 -6.36
CA VAL A 134 -7.41 -27.96 -5.93
C VAL A 134 -7.53 -27.26 -4.58
N VAL A 135 -6.72 -27.68 -3.63
CA VAL A 135 -6.70 -27.16 -2.26
C VAL A 135 -5.38 -26.48 -1.96
N ASP A 136 -5.45 -25.25 -1.42
CA ASP A 136 -4.30 -24.49 -0.93
C ASP A 136 -4.61 -23.93 0.49
N PRO A 137 -4.11 -24.59 1.57
CA PRO A 137 -4.33 -24.16 2.95
C PRO A 137 -3.41 -23.04 3.43
N PHE A 138 -2.49 -22.57 2.58
CA PHE A 138 -1.59 -21.42 2.81
C PHE A 138 -1.69 -20.44 1.64
N ALA A 139 -2.93 -20.12 1.24
CA ALA A 139 -3.21 -19.49 -0.05
C ALA A 139 -2.69 -18.04 -0.17
N GLY A 140 -2.49 -17.33 0.95
CA GLY A 140 -1.91 -16.00 0.98
C GLY A 140 -2.51 -15.03 -0.03
N GLY A 141 -1.73 -14.66 -1.05
CA GLY A 141 -2.19 -13.78 -2.13
C GLY A 141 -3.02 -14.46 -3.22
N GLY A 142 -3.37 -15.75 -3.10
CA GLY A 142 -4.33 -16.47 -3.92
C GLY A 142 -3.85 -16.85 -5.33
N SER A 143 -2.55 -16.90 -5.59
CA SER A 143 -2.04 -17.18 -6.94
C SER A 143 -2.37 -18.61 -7.42
N ILE A 144 -2.25 -19.59 -6.54
CA ILE A 144 -2.53 -21.00 -6.84
C ILE A 144 -4.04 -21.21 -7.08
N PRO A 145 -4.95 -20.89 -6.14
CA PRO A 145 -6.37 -21.12 -6.34
C PRO A 145 -6.96 -20.29 -7.49
N LEU A 146 -6.45 -19.07 -7.76
CA LEU A 146 -6.87 -18.30 -8.93
C LEU A 146 -6.55 -19.02 -10.24
N GLU A 147 -5.34 -19.54 -10.39
CA GLU A 147 -4.97 -20.27 -11.61
C GLU A 147 -5.72 -21.61 -11.72
N ALA A 148 -6.03 -22.29 -10.60
CA ALA A 148 -6.89 -23.47 -10.59
C ALA A 148 -8.28 -23.15 -11.17
N LEU A 149 -8.94 -22.10 -10.71
CA LEU A 149 -10.24 -21.64 -11.25
C LEU A 149 -10.14 -21.27 -12.73
N ARG A 150 -9.06 -20.62 -13.16
CA ARG A 150 -8.85 -20.26 -14.57
C ARG A 150 -8.68 -21.49 -15.46
N LEU A 151 -8.10 -22.56 -14.93
CA LEU A 151 -7.92 -23.84 -15.61
C LEU A 151 -9.21 -24.70 -15.57
N GLY A 152 -10.28 -24.23 -14.96
CA GLY A 152 -11.57 -24.92 -14.89
C GLY A 152 -11.66 -25.96 -13.79
N CYS A 153 -10.81 -25.86 -12.77
CA CYS A 153 -10.88 -26.64 -11.54
C CYS A 153 -11.81 -25.94 -10.53
N GLU A 154 -12.28 -26.68 -9.55
CA GLU A 154 -12.76 -26.12 -8.29
C GLU A 154 -11.54 -25.74 -7.45
N ALA A 155 -11.66 -24.71 -6.61
CA ALA A 155 -10.61 -24.29 -5.73
C ALA A 155 -11.13 -24.03 -4.32
N PHE A 156 -10.46 -24.62 -3.33
CA PHE A 156 -10.63 -24.30 -1.93
C PHE A 156 -9.34 -23.65 -1.43
N ALA A 157 -9.48 -22.43 -0.92
CA ALA A 157 -8.38 -21.62 -0.41
C ALA A 157 -8.61 -21.27 1.05
N SER A 158 -7.63 -21.51 1.91
CA SER A 158 -7.68 -21.04 3.28
C SER A 158 -6.35 -20.38 3.68
N ASP A 159 -6.43 -19.54 4.69
CA ASP A 159 -5.28 -18.92 5.33
C ASP A 159 -5.66 -18.56 6.77
N LEU A 160 -4.68 -18.50 7.66
CA LEU A 160 -4.88 -18.05 9.04
C LEU A 160 -4.93 -16.52 9.15
N ASN A 161 -4.41 -15.83 8.15
CA ASN A 161 -4.29 -14.37 8.14
C ASN A 161 -5.56 -13.70 7.57
N PRO A 162 -6.25 -12.83 8.33
CA PRO A 162 -7.48 -12.19 7.87
C PRO A 162 -7.29 -11.27 6.65
N VAL A 163 -6.10 -10.66 6.47
CA VAL A 163 -5.80 -9.86 5.27
C VAL A 163 -5.66 -10.75 4.04
N ALA A 164 -5.07 -11.94 4.18
CA ALA A 164 -5.05 -12.93 3.12
C ALA A 164 -6.48 -13.33 2.74
N CYS A 165 -7.31 -13.68 3.73
CA CYS A 165 -8.71 -14.06 3.50
C CYS A 165 -9.53 -12.94 2.85
N LEU A 166 -9.30 -11.66 3.19
CA LEU A 166 -9.90 -10.53 2.48
C LEU A 166 -9.54 -10.54 0.99
N ILE A 167 -8.25 -10.68 0.68
CA ILE A 167 -7.77 -10.72 -0.71
C ILE A 167 -8.39 -11.90 -1.47
N LEU A 168 -8.35 -13.09 -0.86
CA LEU A 168 -8.88 -14.32 -1.42
C LEU A 168 -10.37 -14.21 -1.70
N LYS A 169 -11.17 -13.69 -0.75
CA LYS A 169 -12.62 -13.57 -0.89
C LYS A 169 -13.00 -12.64 -2.03
N VAL A 170 -12.40 -11.46 -2.09
CA VAL A 170 -12.65 -10.53 -3.20
C VAL A 170 -12.27 -11.15 -4.54
N MET A 171 -11.08 -11.79 -4.61
CA MET A 171 -10.53 -12.29 -5.86
C MET A 171 -11.20 -13.59 -6.34
N LEU A 172 -11.46 -14.55 -5.44
CA LEU A 172 -11.92 -15.89 -5.82
C LEU A 172 -13.43 -16.09 -5.73
N GLU A 173 -14.12 -15.28 -4.90
CA GLU A 173 -15.56 -15.37 -4.70
C GLU A 173 -16.31 -14.20 -5.31
N ASP A 174 -16.01 -12.96 -4.88
CA ASP A 174 -16.85 -11.80 -5.16
C ASP A 174 -16.75 -11.36 -6.62
N ILE A 175 -15.54 -11.26 -7.17
CA ILE A 175 -15.34 -10.89 -8.57
C ILE A 175 -15.98 -11.93 -9.52
N PRO A 176 -15.79 -13.25 -9.34
CA PRO A 176 -16.47 -14.24 -10.18
C PRO A 176 -18.00 -14.24 -10.06
N ARG A 177 -18.56 -13.93 -8.87
CA ARG A 177 -20.01 -13.93 -8.63
C ARG A 177 -20.70 -12.68 -9.17
N HIS A 178 -20.08 -11.50 -9.01
CA HIS A 178 -20.74 -10.22 -9.23
C HIS A 178 -20.22 -9.45 -10.44
N GLY A 179 -18.97 -9.70 -10.87
CA GLY A 179 -18.39 -9.14 -12.11
C GLY A 179 -18.67 -7.65 -12.35
N PRO A 180 -19.38 -7.32 -13.44
CA PRO A 180 -19.67 -5.93 -13.81
C PRO A 180 -20.49 -5.15 -12.76
N ASP A 181 -21.42 -5.82 -12.08
CA ASP A 181 -22.28 -5.18 -11.07
C ASP A 181 -21.45 -4.70 -9.88
N LEU A 182 -20.43 -5.49 -9.49
CA LEU A 182 -19.48 -5.08 -8.47
C LEU A 182 -18.70 -3.83 -8.89
N ALA A 183 -18.24 -3.75 -10.13
CA ALA A 183 -17.50 -2.59 -10.64
C ALA A 183 -18.38 -1.32 -10.65
N GLU A 184 -19.64 -1.44 -11.05
CA GLU A 184 -20.58 -0.32 -11.06
C GLU A 184 -20.87 0.20 -9.66
N GLU A 185 -21.15 -0.70 -8.70
CA GLU A 185 -21.39 -0.33 -7.32
C GLU A 185 -20.14 0.24 -6.61
N LEU A 186 -18.95 -0.29 -6.88
CA LEU A 186 -17.70 0.28 -6.38
C LEU A 186 -17.50 1.73 -6.85
N ARG A 187 -17.81 2.03 -8.12
CA ARG A 187 -17.76 3.41 -8.63
C ARG A 187 -18.77 4.31 -7.94
N ARG A 188 -20.00 3.85 -7.79
CA ARG A 188 -21.09 4.61 -7.16
C ARG A 188 -20.75 4.94 -5.70
N VAL A 189 -20.41 3.92 -4.92
CA VAL A 189 -20.03 4.08 -3.49
C VAL A 189 -18.77 4.92 -3.35
N GLY A 190 -17.74 4.67 -4.16
CA GLY A 190 -16.52 5.46 -4.18
C GLY A 190 -16.76 6.93 -4.50
N GLY A 191 -17.69 7.22 -5.43
CA GLY A 191 -18.10 8.59 -5.75
C GLY A 191 -18.81 9.28 -4.60
N GLU A 192 -19.67 8.57 -3.86
CA GLU A 192 -20.35 9.14 -2.70
C GLU A 192 -19.38 9.34 -1.52
N ILE A 193 -18.49 8.40 -1.25
CA ILE A 193 -17.40 8.57 -0.26
C ILE A 193 -16.58 9.83 -0.59
N LYS A 194 -16.17 9.98 -1.86
CA LYS A 194 -15.42 11.15 -2.30
C LYS A 194 -16.14 12.46 -2.01
N LYS A 195 -17.44 12.49 -2.26
CA LYS A 195 -18.28 13.69 -2.04
C LYS A 195 -18.44 14.00 -0.55
N GLN A 196 -18.71 13.00 0.29
CA GLN A 196 -18.92 13.19 1.73
C GLN A 196 -17.62 13.51 2.45
N ALA A 197 -16.57 12.68 2.28
CA ALA A 197 -15.26 12.93 2.86
C ALA A 197 -14.64 14.25 2.38
N GLY A 198 -14.89 14.64 1.12
CA GLY A 198 -14.45 15.92 0.59
C GLY A 198 -15.07 17.13 1.30
N LYS A 199 -16.29 16.99 1.82
CA LYS A 199 -16.94 18.04 2.63
C LYS A 199 -16.41 18.05 4.08
N GLU A 200 -16.36 16.87 4.70
CA GLU A 200 -15.97 16.74 6.12
C GLU A 200 -14.50 17.11 6.36
N LEU A 201 -13.64 16.82 5.41
CA LEU A 201 -12.19 17.03 5.54
C LEU A 201 -11.69 18.32 4.87
N ALA A 202 -12.58 19.13 4.28
CA ALA A 202 -12.21 20.32 3.50
C ALA A 202 -11.37 21.34 4.29
N GLU A 203 -11.67 21.53 5.58
CA GLU A 203 -10.95 22.50 6.42
C GLU A 203 -9.51 22.07 6.76
N PHE A 204 -9.20 20.76 6.69
CA PHE A 204 -7.88 20.21 6.96
C PHE A 204 -6.99 20.17 5.71
N TYR A 205 -7.58 20.36 4.52
CA TYR A 205 -6.88 20.39 3.22
C TYR A 205 -7.28 21.62 2.38
N PRO A 206 -7.04 22.83 2.89
CA PRO A 206 -7.51 24.05 2.24
C PRO A 206 -6.84 24.27 0.88
N LYS A 207 -7.61 24.77 -0.11
CA LYS A 207 -7.07 25.26 -1.37
C LYS A 207 -6.26 26.54 -1.16
N ASP A 208 -5.29 26.79 -2.02
CA ASP A 208 -4.53 28.03 -2.00
C ASP A 208 -5.39 29.24 -2.40
N PRO A 209 -5.04 30.46 -1.94
CA PRO A 209 -5.78 31.67 -2.31
C PRO A 209 -5.85 31.95 -3.81
N ASP A 210 -4.85 31.49 -4.58
CA ASP A 210 -4.81 31.58 -6.05
C ASP A 210 -5.59 30.44 -6.75
N GLY A 211 -6.34 29.63 -5.99
CA GLY A 211 -7.11 28.50 -6.48
C GLY A 211 -6.29 27.24 -6.76
N ALA A 212 -4.97 27.26 -6.55
CA ALA A 212 -4.16 26.06 -6.66
C ALA A 212 -4.56 25.02 -5.61
N THR A 213 -4.52 23.74 -6.00
CA THR A 213 -4.89 22.65 -5.10
C THR A 213 -3.62 21.98 -4.59
N PRO A 214 -3.34 22.01 -3.27
CA PRO A 214 -2.31 21.19 -2.67
C PRO A 214 -2.60 19.70 -2.94
N ILE A 215 -1.58 18.94 -3.31
CA ILE A 215 -1.69 17.49 -3.56
C ILE A 215 -0.78 16.67 -2.67
N ALA A 216 0.25 17.28 -2.09
CA ALA A 216 1.10 16.65 -1.09
C ALA A 216 1.82 17.72 -0.25
N TYR A 217 2.07 17.37 0.99
CA TYR A 217 2.85 18.15 1.96
C TYR A 217 4.13 17.38 2.26
N LEU A 218 5.28 18.01 2.09
CA LEU A 218 6.60 17.37 2.26
C LEU A 218 7.17 17.72 3.62
N TRP A 219 7.19 16.75 4.50
CA TRP A 219 7.61 16.87 5.88
C TRP A 219 9.03 16.37 6.10
N ALA A 220 9.72 16.92 7.10
CA ALA A 220 10.91 16.36 7.71
C ALA A 220 10.73 16.28 9.22
N ARG A 221 11.11 15.16 9.83
CA ARG A 221 11.23 15.03 11.28
C ARG A 221 12.34 15.97 11.77
N THR A 222 12.26 16.43 12.99
CA THR A 222 13.24 17.36 13.53
C THR A 222 13.85 16.88 14.82
N VAL A 223 15.10 17.28 15.05
CA VAL A 223 15.81 17.18 16.33
C VAL A 223 16.43 18.53 16.65
N ARG A 224 16.76 18.78 17.91
CA ARG A 224 17.46 19.99 18.35
C ARG A 224 18.97 19.78 18.41
N CYS A 225 19.70 20.78 17.98
CA CYS A 225 21.15 20.83 18.17
C CYS A 225 21.48 20.92 19.66
N GLU A 226 22.39 20.05 20.12
CA GLU A 226 22.81 20.00 21.53
C GLU A 226 24.13 20.74 21.77
N ALA A 227 24.65 21.43 20.74
CA ALA A 227 25.86 22.24 20.92
C ALA A 227 25.60 23.42 21.89
N PRO A 228 26.55 23.75 22.77
CA PRO A 228 26.45 24.93 23.62
C PRO A 228 26.12 26.16 22.80
N ASN A 229 25.15 26.94 23.25
CA ASN A 229 24.72 28.20 22.62
C ASN A 229 24.07 28.07 21.21
N CYS A 230 23.71 26.87 20.72
CA CYS A 230 23.04 26.69 19.44
C CYS A 230 21.54 26.41 19.61
N GLY A 231 21.14 25.22 20.04
CA GLY A 231 19.72 24.85 20.23
C GLY A 231 18.85 24.86 18.97
N ALA A 232 19.45 25.08 17.79
CA ALA A 232 18.72 25.19 16.52
C ALA A 232 17.94 23.90 16.16
N GLU A 233 16.80 24.06 15.51
CA GLU A 233 16.05 22.94 14.92
C GLU A 233 16.80 22.39 13.70
N ILE A 234 17.02 21.07 13.66
CA ILE A 234 17.66 20.36 12.56
C ILE A 234 16.59 19.53 11.85
N PRO A 235 16.12 19.92 10.66
CA PRO A 235 15.25 19.08 9.87
C PRO A 235 16.05 17.90 9.31
N LEU A 236 15.56 16.68 9.51
CA LEU A 236 16.23 15.46 9.09
C LEU A 236 15.89 15.14 7.64
N VAL A 237 16.79 15.46 6.73
CA VAL A 237 16.65 15.21 5.30
C VAL A 237 17.89 14.55 4.73
N ARG A 238 17.70 13.53 3.88
CA ARG A 238 18.81 12.89 3.15
C ARG A 238 19.30 13.75 1.99
N SER A 239 18.41 14.61 1.48
CA SER A 239 18.69 15.46 0.33
C SER A 239 17.67 16.58 0.29
N PHE A 240 18.09 17.74 -0.17
CA PHE A 240 17.21 18.90 -0.40
C PHE A 240 16.54 18.92 -1.79
N TRP A 241 16.67 17.85 -2.57
CA TRP A 241 15.93 17.70 -3.81
C TRP A 241 14.44 17.45 -3.56
N LEU A 242 13.60 18.23 -4.23
CA LEU A 242 12.15 18.05 -4.29
C LEU A 242 11.74 17.26 -5.55
N CYS A 243 12.43 17.50 -6.68
CA CYS A 243 12.22 16.81 -7.94
C CYS A 243 13.49 16.83 -8.81
N LYS A 244 13.92 15.66 -9.29
CA LYS A 244 15.10 15.51 -10.18
C LYS A 244 14.74 15.35 -11.67
N LYS A 245 13.46 15.42 -12.05
CA LYS A 245 13.06 15.28 -13.47
C LYS A 245 13.71 16.38 -14.33
N PRO A 246 14.35 16.05 -15.45
CA PRO A 246 15.18 17.00 -16.22
C PRO A 246 14.47 18.32 -16.56
N LYS A 247 13.18 18.27 -16.93
CA LYS A 247 12.41 19.47 -17.32
C LYS A 247 11.74 20.17 -16.13
N ARG A 248 11.91 19.69 -14.89
CA ARG A 248 11.17 20.16 -13.70
C ARG A 248 12.01 20.03 -12.44
N LYS A 249 13.31 20.33 -12.54
CA LYS A 249 14.20 20.28 -11.38
C LYS A 249 13.75 21.29 -10.33
N ARG A 250 13.61 20.87 -9.08
CA ARG A 250 13.34 21.74 -7.92
C ARG A 250 14.09 21.22 -6.71
N ALA A 251 14.66 22.14 -5.96
CA ALA A 251 15.38 21.84 -4.72
C ALA A 251 15.17 22.95 -3.70
N LEU A 252 15.55 22.69 -2.47
CA LEU A 252 15.62 23.67 -1.40
C LEU A 252 17.05 24.14 -1.22
N ARG A 253 17.25 25.43 -1.02
CA ARG A 253 18.44 26.03 -0.41
C ARG A 253 18.03 26.71 0.87
N TYR A 254 18.99 27.04 1.71
CA TYR A 254 18.72 27.63 3.01
C TYR A 254 19.64 28.77 3.32
N GLU A 255 19.15 29.70 4.12
CA GLU A 255 19.91 30.79 4.74
C GLU A 255 19.87 30.63 6.25
N VAL A 256 21.00 30.91 6.91
CA VAL A 256 21.13 30.79 8.37
C VAL A 256 21.03 32.18 8.97
N HIS A 257 20.04 32.37 9.83
CA HIS A 257 19.87 33.58 10.60
C HIS A 257 20.46 33.37 12.00
N HIS A 258 21.51 34.12 12.30
CA HIS A 258 22.13 34.17 13.61
C HIS A 258 21.39 35.17 14.50
N ARG A 259 21.69 35.16 15.81
CA ARG A 259 21.14 36.09 16.79
C ARG A 259 21.61 37.52 16.49
N ASP A 260 20.91 38.27 15.72
CA ASP A 260 21.17 39.69 15.53
C ASP A 260 20.09 40.53 16.19
N THR A 261 20.52 41.57 16.88
CA THR A 261 19.68 42.48 17.67
C THR A 261 18.66 43.25 16.82
N GLU A 262 18.89 43.44 15.53
CA GLU A 262 17.98 44.20 14.63
C GLU A 262 16.75 43.40 14.17
N SER A 263 16.86 42.07 14.04
CA SER A 263 15.70 41.23 13.69
C SER A 263 14.75 41.03 14.86
N THR A 264 15.20 41.25 16.08
CA THR A 264 14.41 41.09 17.32
C THR A 264 13.26 42.07 17.41
N GLU A 265 13.40 43.29 16.90
CA GLU A 265 12.34 44.33 16.94
C GLU A 265 11.14 44.02 16.02
N LYS A 266 11.38 43.36 14.84
CA LYS A 266 10.29 42.92 13.95
C LYS A 266 9.57 41.71 14.51
N ILE A 267 10.28 40.81 15.18
CA ILE A 267 9.75 39.60 15.80
C ILE A 267 8.92 39.95 17.03
N GLN A 268 9.38 40.90 17.84
CA GLN A 268 8.70 41.37 19.08
C GLN A 268 7.32 41.97 18.82
N LYS A 269 7.07 42.54 17.63
CA LYS A 269 5.77 43.15 17.31
C LYS A 269 4.66 42.14 16.99
N HIS A 270 5.01 40.85 16.68
CA HIS A 270 4.05 39.88 16.18
C HIS A 270 4.03 38.54 16.97
N SER A 271 4.90 38.35 17.98
CA SER A 271 4.96 37.10 18.74
C SER A 271 4.69 37.31 20.23
N GLN A 272 3.72 36.55 20.77
CA GLN A 272 3.46 36.48 22.19
C GLN A 272 4.24 35.34 22.89
N CYS A 273 5.08 34.59 22.18
CA CYS A 273 5.87 33.51 22.76
C CYS A 273 7.13 34.05 23.48
N PRO A 274 7.35 33.73 24.77
CA PRO A 274 8.51 34.23 25.53
C PRO A 274 9.87 33.77 24.97
N GLN A 275 9.92 32.62 24.31
CA GLN A 275 11.16 32.09 23.65
C GLN A 275 11.41 32.78 22.31
N CYS A 276 10.36 33.10 21.56
CA CYS A 276 10.47 33.89 20.33
C CYS A 276 10.76 35.36 20.64
N LEU A 277 10.21 35.91 21.74
CA LEU A 277 10.48 37.27 22.21
C LEU A 277 11.93 37.48 22.64
N ARG A 278 12.64 36.40 23.04
CA ARG A 278 14.04 36.49 23.50
C ARG A 278 15.07 36.26 22.40
N GLY A 279 14.66 35.87 21.18
CA GLY A 279 15.61 35.58 20.09
C GLY A 279 16.60 34.44 20.40
N GLU A 280 16.17 33.42 21.15
CA GLU A 280 17.09 32.52 21.87
C GLU A 280 17.86 31.53 20.98
N PHE A 281 17.41 31.21 19.76
CA PHE A 281 18.08 30.19 18.93
C PHE A 281 18.27 30.64 17.49
N PRO A 282 19.43 30.31 16.86
CA PRO A 282 19.59 30.49 15.42
C PRO A 282 18.62 29.61 14.67
N HIS A 283 18.13 30.07 13.54
CA HIS A 283 17.17 29.34 12.70
C HIS A 283 17.53 29.37 11.24
N VAL A 284 16.87 28.50 10.47
CA VAL A 284 17.12 28.33 9.02
C VAL A 284 15.84 28.64 8.27
N GLU A 285 15.93 29.52 7.26
CA GLU A 285 14.90 29.77 6.29
C GLU A 285 15.20 29.01 4.99
N PHE A 286 14.15 28.49 4.35
CA PHE A 286 14.31 27.76 3.09
C PHE A 286 13.77 28.58 1.91
N GLU A 287 14.39 28.36 0.77
CA GLU A 287 13.95 28.89 -0.51
C GLU A 287 13.89 27.74 -1.54
N ILE A 288 12.85 27.76 -2.39
CA ILE A 288 12.72 26.81 -3.50
C ILE A 288 13.39 27.40 -4.73
N PHE A 289 14.31 26.68 -5.34
CA PHE A 289 15.02 27.12 -6.53
C PHE A 289 15.14 26.03 -7.60
N GLU A 290 15.52 26.42 -8.81
CA GLU A 290 15.80 25.52 -9.92
C GLU A 290 17.32 25.31 -10.08
N PRO A 291 17.86 24.14 -9.64
CA PRO A 291 19.29 23.88 -9.74
C PRO A 291 19.69 23.56 -11.18
N LYS A 292 20.81 24.13 -11.61
CA LYS A 292 21.43 23.86 -12.91
C LYS A 292 22.19 22.52 -12.87
N SER A 293 22.86 22.24 -11.75
CA SER A 293 23.64 21.03 -11.53
C SER A 293 23.35 20.38 -10.18
N GLU A 294 23.82 19.14 -9.95
CA GLU A 294 23.70 18.49 -8.63
C GLU A 294 24.52 19.19 -7.55
N ARG A 295 25.59 19.91 -7.93
CA ARG A 295 26.47 20.65 -7.02
C ARG A 295 25.81 21.90 -6.43
N ASP A 296 24.77 22.42 -7.08
CA ASP A 296 24.05 23.60 -6.59
C ASP A 296 23.14 23.27 -5.40
N VAL A 297 22.85 21.98 -5.16
CA VAL A 297 21.95 21.53 -4.10
C VAL A 297 22.75 21.18 -2.86
N PRO A 298 22.43 21.77 -1.71
CA PRO A 298 23.13 21.46 -0.46
C PRO A 298 23.07 19.97 -0.09
N GLU A 299 24.07 19.50 0.63
CA GLU A 299 24.08 18.18 1.21
C GLU A 299 22.95 18.02 2.25
N GLY A 300 22.39 16.82 2.36
CA GLY A 300 21.39 16.51 3.38
C GLY A 300 21.94 16.63 4.81
N THR A 301 21.06 16.80 5.76
CA THR A 301 21.39 16.95 7.18
C THR A 301 21.59 15.61 7.88
N VAL A 302 21.09 14.49 7.32
CA VAL A 302 21.13 13.18 7.98
C VAL A 302 21.81 12.11 7.12
N SER A 303 22.78 11.41 7.73
CA SER A 303 23.44 10.26 7.14
C SER A 303 23.74 9.22 8.21
N ARG A 304 23.36 7.94 7.98
CA ARG A 304 23.58 6.83 8.94
C ARG A 304 23.08 7.17 10.37
N ALA A 305 21.90 7.83 10.45
CA ALA A 305 21.30 8.35 11.69
C ALA A 305 22.11 9.43 12.44
N ARG A 306 23.19 9.97 11.88
CA ARG A 306 23.88 11.17 12.39
C ARG A 306 23.20 12.40 11.80
N ALA A 307 22.95 13.43 12.62
CA ALA A 307 22.34 14.68 12.18
C ALA A 307 23.32 15.85 12.27
N LYS A 308 23.52 16.57 11.15
CA LYS A 308 24.38 17.75 11.07
C LYS A 308 23.53 19.02 11.22
N CYS A 309 23.87 19.84 12.18
CA CYS A 309 23.23 21.15 12.37
C CYS A 309 23.59 22.10 11.22
N LEU A 310 22.58 22.74 10.63
CA LEU A 310 22.78 23.70 9.54
C LEU A 310 23.34 25.04 10.04
N CYS A 311 23.10 25.39 11.32
CA CYS A 311 23.54 26.67 11.89
C CYS A 311 24.99 26.63 12.38
N CYS A 312 25.36 25.63 13.15
CA CYS A 312 26.71 25.57 13.76
C CYS A 312 27.62 24.45 13.24
N GLY A 313 27.09 23.57 12.35
CA GLY A 313 27.85 22.46 11.79
C GLY A 313 28.05 21.25 12.71
N THR A 314 27.67 21.33 13.99
CA THR A 314 27.81 20.21 14.95
C THR A 314 27.05 18.99 14.49
N VAL A 315 27.63 17.80 14.67
CA VAL A 315 27.04 16.53 14.30
C VAL A 315 26.54 15.81 15.55
N LEU A 316 25.25 15.55 15.64
CA LEU A 316 24.63 14.71 16.66
C LEU A 316 24.86 13.24 16.31
N PRO A 317 25.31 12.42 17.26
CA PRO A 317 25.49 10.99 17.04
C PRO A 317 24.12 10.25 17.01
N PRO A 318 24.09 9.02 16.48
CA PRO A 318 22.84 8.28 16.25
C PRO A 318 22.01 8.05 17.51
N GLU A 319 22.63 7.81 18.64
CA GLU A 319 21.97 7.59 19.94
C GLU A 319 21.21 8.84 20.39
N ARG A 320 21.78 10.04 20.19
CA ARG A 320 21.10 11.30 20.54
C ARG A 320 19.91 11.58 19.63
N VAL A 321 20.09 11.33 18.32
CA VAL A 321 18.99 11.45 17.34
C VAL A 321 17.86 10.50 17.70
N ARG A 322 18.17 9.24 18.07
CA ARG A 322 17.14 8.26 18.49
C ARG A 322 16.45 8.70 19.77
N ALA A 323 17.21 9.13 20.78
CA ALA A 323 16.66 9.56 22.05
C ALA A 323 15.67 10.74 21.89
N GLN A 324 16.01 11.74 21.08
CA GLN A 324 15.13 12.87 20.82
C GLN A 324 13.88 12.48 20.04
N LEU A 325 14.01 11.62 19.03
CA LEU A 325 12.83 11.13 18.29
C LEU A 325 11.96 10.21 19.15
N ALA A 326 12.54 9.38 20.00
CA ALA A 326 11.82 8.54 20.92
C ALA A 326 10.98 9.35 21.92
N ALA A 327 11.56 10.45 22.44
CA ALA A 327 10.84 11.38 23.31
C ALA A 327 9.63 12.06 22.61
N GLN A 328 9.63 12.07 21.27
CA GLN A 328 8.56 12.63 20.44
C GLN A 328 7.67 11.54 19.79
N ARG A 329 7.73 10.30 20.27
CA ARG A 329 7.03 9.15 19.67
C ARG A 329 7.26 9.06 18.14
N GLY A 330 8.49 9.26 17.71
CA GLY A 330 8.89 9.24 16.30
C GLY A 330 8.82 10.59 15.59
N GLY A 331 8.24 11.63 16.17
CA GLY A 331 8.17 12.97 15.59
C GLY A 331 7.42 13.02 14.26
N ALA A 332 6.26 12.39 14.18
CA ALA A 332 5.44 12.37 12.96
C ALA A 332 4.63 13.66 12.77
N ASP A 333 4.31 14.35 13.84
CA ASP A 333 3.46 15.53 13.82
C ASP A 333 4.18 16.77 14.35
N VAL A 334 3.61 17.94 14.11
CA VAL A 334 4.14 19.21 14.62
C VAL A 334 3.79 19.33 16.11
N VAL A 335 4.77 19.73 16.93
CA VAL A 335 4.53 20.08 18.31
C VAL A 335 4.44 21.61 18.43
N PHE A 336 3.27 22.11 18.79
CA PHE A 336 3.04 23.53 19.03
C PHE A 336 3.30 23.88 20.50
N HIS A 337 3.57 25.14 20.80
CA HIS A 337 3.88 25.60 22.14
C HIS A 337 2.66 25.50 23.08
N HIS A 338 2.89 25.13 24.35
CA HIS A 338 1.85 24.85 25.36
C HIS A 338 0.84 26.01 25.62
N ARG A 339 1.23 27.26 25.32
CA ARG A 339 0.36 28.43 25.50
C ARG A 339 -0.82 28.48 24.53
N ASP A 340 -0.73 27.77 23.43
CA ASP A 340 -1.79 27.73 22.43
C ASP A 340 -2.94 26.78 22.82
N ARG A 341 -2.70 25.83 23.75
CA ARG A 341 -3.77 24.96 24.29
C ARG A 341 -4.72 25.73 25.24
N GLU A 342 -4.19 26.53 26.16
CA GLU A 342 -5.02 27.26 27.10
C GLU A 342 -5.84 28.40 26.47
N SER A 343 -5.33 29.00 25.37
CA SER A 343 -6.09 30.03 24.64
C SER A 343 -7.20 29.45 23.76
N THR A 344 -7.06 28.20 23.33
CA THR A 344 -8.07 27.53 22.49
C THR A 344 -9.27 27.02 23.32
N GLU A 345 -9.05 26.61 24.56
CA GLU A 345 -10.12 26.14 25.46
C GLU A 345 -11.01 27.26 26.00
N LYS A 346 -10.50 28.49 26.11
CA LYS A 346 -11.26 29.63 26.69
C LYS A 346 -11.99 30.53 25.69
N ASN A 347 -11.74 30.41 24.38
CA ASN A 347 -12.32 31.31 23.37
C ASN A 347 -12.77 30.53 22.10
N CYS A 348 -13.69 29.57 22.26
CA CYS A 348 -14.40 28.97 21.11
C CYS A 348 -15.51 29.88 20.54
N GLU A 349 -15.75 31.06 21.13
CA GLU A 349 -16.67 32.04 20.58
C GLU A 349 -15.90 33.35 20.34
N GLU A 350 -15.75 33.68 19.04
CA GLU A 350 -15.36 35.02 18.55
C GLU A 350 -13.96 35.56 18.95
N THR A 351 -12.88 35.09 18.35
CA THR A 351 -11.77 36.01 17.99
C THR A 351 -10.89 35.39 16.89
N SER A 352 -10.51 36.22 15.93
CA SER A 352 -9.51 35.95 14.89
C SER A 352 -8.28 35.27 15.50
N VAL A 353 -8.04 34.01 15.12
CA VAL A 353 -6.88 33.24 15.57
C VAL A 353 -5.60 34.01 15.25
N SER A 354 -5.00 34.55 16.32
CA SER A 354 -3.72 35.24 16.25
C SER A 354 -2.68 34.33 15.61
N SER A 355 -2.09 34.79 14.53
CA SER A 355 -1.05 34.08 13.78
C SER A 355 0.13 33.73 14.68
N VAL A 356 0.28 32.43 15.03
CA VAL A 356 1.49 31.94 15.69
C VAL A 356 2.59 31.82 14.64
N PRO A 357 3.70 32.53 14.81
CA PRO A 357 4.79 32.47 13.86
C PRO A 357 5.29 31.04 13.59
N LEU A 358 5.68 30.74 12.35
CA LEU A 358 6.20 29.43 11.93
C LEU A 358 7.32 28.86 12.84
N TRP A 359 8.04 29.72 13.56
CA TRP A 359 9.15 29.36 14.45
C TRP A 359 8.78 29.04 15.91
N CYS A 360 7.51 29.24 16.32
CA CYS A 360 7.05 28.91 17.67
C CYS A 360 6.81 27.42 17.90
N ARG A 361 7.32 26.56 17.02
CA ARG A 361 7.21 25.11 17.13
C ARG A 361 8.32 24.56 18.01
N THR A 362 7.96 23.62 18.87
CA THR A 362 8.90 23.06 19.86
C THR A 362 9.53 21.74 19.43
N GLY A 363 9.21 21.20 18.25
CA GLY A 363 9.76 19.94 17.72
C GLY A 363 8.77 19.18 16.84
N GLY A 364 8.97 17.88 16.73
CA GLY A 364 8.13 16.98 15.94
C GLY A 364 8.52 16.95 14.47
N ALA A 365 7.65 17.43 13.59
CA ALA A 365 7.90 17.55 12.16
C ALA A 365 7.89 19.00 11.69
N ARG A 366 8.65 19.28 10.65
CA ARG A 366 8.67 20.57 9.94
C ARG A 366 8.21 20.39 8.51
N LEU A 367 7.24 21.20 8.08
CA LEU A 367 6.83 21.26 6.69
C LEU A 367 7.89 22.00 5.87
N LEU A 368 8.44 21.35 4.84
CA LEU A 368 9.50 21.91 4.00
C LEU A 368 8.97 22.54 2.72
N ALA A 369 7.98 21.90 2.10
CA ALA A 369 7.37 22.37 0.87
C ALA A 369 5.96 21.79 0.69
N VAL A 370 5.12 22.50 -0.06
CA VAL A 370 3.80 22.04 -0.49
C VAL A 370 3.82 21.85 -2.00
N VAL A 371 3.33 20.70 -2.46
CA VAL A 371 3.19 20.38 -3.88
C VAL A 371 1.78 20.71 -4.32
N THR A 372 1.63 21.53 -5.36
CA THR A 372 0.32 22.00 -5.82
C THR A 372 0.08 21.71 -7.30
N LEU A 373 -1.19 21.63 -7.68
CA LEU A 373 -1.66 21.66 -9.06
C LEU A 373 -2.40 22.96 -9.31
N ARG A 374 -2.12 23.60 -10.45
CA ARG A 374 -2.80 24.80 -10.91
C ARG A 374 -3.73 24.44 -12.05
N HIS A 375 -4.95 24.97 -12.02
CA HIS A 375 -5.92 24.74 -13.09
C HIS A 375 -5.37 25.28 -14.43
N GLY A 376 -5.48 24.50 -15.49
CA GLY A 376 -5.00 24.88 -16.83
C GLY A 376 -3.47 24.83 -17.02
N VAL A 377 -2.68 24.57 -15.99
CA VAL A 377 -1.21 24.48 -16.09
C VAL A 377 -0.75 23.04 -15.87
N GLN A 378 -0.09 22.49 -16.88
CA GLN A 378 0.40 21.12 -16.81
C GLN A 378 1.59 20.99 -15.86
N GLY A 379 1.48 20.11 -14.86
CA GLY A 379 2.58 19.71 -13.98
C GLY A 379 2.37 20.07 -12.52
N ARG A 380 3.35 19.67 -11.70
CA ARG A 380 3.38 19.94 -10.27
C ARG A 380 4.15 21.23 -10.02
N HIS A 381 3.64 22.06 -9.14
CA HIS A 381 4.29 23.27 -8.65
C HIS A 381 4.69 23.07 -7.19
N TYR A 382 5.66 23.81 -6.73
CA TYR A 382 6.18 23.72 -5.38
C TYR A 382 6.16 25.12 -4.76
N ARG A 383 5.64 25.24 -3.55
CA ARG A 383 5.70 26.45 -2.75
C ARG A 383 6.19 26.16 -1.33
N LEU A 384 6.67 27.17 -0.67
CA LEU A 384 6.96 27.09 0.77
C LEU A 384 5.65 26.99 1.57
N PRO A 385 5.71 26.42 2.79
CA PRO A 385 4.58 26.41 3.70
C PRO A 385 4.21 27.84 4.16
N THR A 386 2.93 28.02 4.45
CA THR A 386 2.37 29.27 5.00
C THR A 386 1.74 28.98 6.36
N GLU A 387 1.38 30.03 7.11
CA GLU A 387 0.63 29.94 8.36
C GLU A 387 -0.67 29.12 8.20
N ARG A 388 -1.34 29.29 7.06
CA ARG A 388 -2.57 28.56 6.74
C ARG A 388 -2.38 27.05 6.69
N ASP A 389 -1.23 26.57 6.23
CA ASP A 389 -0.91 25.14 6.19
C ASP A 389 -0.75 24.58 7.60
N TYR A 390 -0.10 25.33 8.50
CA TYR A 390 0.07 24.93 9.90
C TYR A 390 -1.22 25.09 10.73
N GLU A 391 -2.06 26.07 10.42
CA GLU A 391 -3.37 26.21 11.02
C GLU A 391 -4.26 24.99 10.69
N ALA A 392 -4.25 24.52 9.44
CA ALA A 392 -4.95 23.30 9.05
C ALA A 392 -4.46 22.07 9.83
N VAL A 393 -3.16 21.95 10.08
CA VAL A 393 -2.60 20.86 10.93
C VAL A 393 -3.11 21.00 12.37
N ARG A 394 -3.11 22.21 12.96
CA ARG A 394 -3.60 22.45 14.32
C ARG A 394 -5.08 22.09 14.45
N LYS A 395 -5.91 22.55 13.52
CA LYS A 395 -7.34 22.16 13.47
C LYS A 395 -7.51 20.65 13.45
N ALA A 396 -6.71 19.95 12.65
CA ALA A 396 -6.75 18.50 12.61
C ALA A 396 -6.34 17.84 13.94
N GLN A 397 -5.35 18.39 14.64
CA GLN A 397 -4.96 17.89 15.96
C GLN A 397 -6.07 18.10 17.00
N VAL A 398 -6.73 19.25 16.98
CA VAL A 398 -7.87 19.53 17.87
C VAL A 398 -9.05 18.60 17.58
N ALA A 399 -9.39 18.42 16.28
CA ALA A 399 -10.47 17.53 15.87
C ALA A 399 -10.19 16.07 16.23
N LEU A 400 -8.94 15.62 16.07
CA LEU A 400 -8.52 14.29 16.47
C LEU A 400 -8.59 14.08 17.99
N ALA A 401 -8.13 15.06 18.78
CA ALA A 401 -8.22 15.00 20.23
C ALA A 401 -9.68 14.89 20.68
N LYS A 402 -10.57 15.72 20.12
CA LYS A 402 -12.01 15.66 20.40
C LYS A 402 -12.60 14.28 20.07
N LEU A 403 -12.24 13.71 18.92
CA LEU A 403 -12.72 12.37 18.51
C LEU A 403 -12.31 11.28 19.50
N LEU A 404 -11.10 11.36 20.05
CA LEU A 404 -10.61 10.42 21.05
C LEU A 404 -11.27 10.66 22.41
N ASP A 405 -11.44 11.92 22.83
CA ASP A 405 -12.14 12.29 24.05
C ASP A 405 -13.62 11.83 24.01
N ASP A 406 -14.29 11.98 22.88
CA ASP A 406 -15.67 11.50 22.67
C ASP A 406 -15.73 9.96 22.79
N TRP A 407 -14.77 9.22 22.21
CA TRP A 407 -14.70 7.77 22.32
C TRP A 407 -14.43 7.32 23.77
N GLU A 408 -13.52 8.00 24.49
CA GLU A 408 -13.24 7.71 25.90
C GLU A 408 -14.44 8.00 26.80
N SER A 409 -15.10 9.16 26.58
CA SER A 409 -16.28 9.58 27.34
C SER A 409 -17.48 8.65 27.13
N ASN A 410 -17.58 8.03 25.95
CA ASN A 410 -18.57 7.00 25.65
C ASN A 410 -18.20 5.60 26.18
N GLY A 411 -17.22 5.50 27.08
CA GLY A 411 -16.82 4.25 27.73
C GLY A 411 -16.01 3.31 26.87
N ARG A 412 -15.27 3.84 25.86
CA ARG A 412 -14.39 3.07 24.96
C ARG A 412 -15.11 1.93 24.26
N GLN A 413 -16.35 2.17 23.80
CA GLN A 413 -17.13 1.14 23.11
C GLN A 413 -16.55 0.87 21.71
N GLY A 414 -16.27 -0.41 21.42
CA GLY A 414 -15.65 -0.84 20.18
C GLY A 414 -14.14 -0.58 20.14
N LEU A 415 -13.55 -0.72 18.95
CA LEU A 415 -12.13 -0.46 18.72
C LEU A 415 -11.84 1.04 18.84
N CYS A 416 -10.62 1.36 19.28
CA CYS A 416 -10.13 2.75 19.25
C CYS A 416 -10.19 3.27 17.81
N PRO A 417 -10.73 4.50 17.58
CA PRO A 417 -10.76 5.08 16.23
C PRO A 417 -9.38 5.21 15.59
N VAL A 418 -8.34 5.40 16.41
CA VAL A 418 -6.94 5.42 15.98
C VAL A 418 -6.29 4.12 16.43
N PRO A 419 -5.57 3.39 15.54
CA PRO A 419 -4.91 2.15 15.92
C PRO A 419 -3.99 2.33 17.13
N ASP A 420 -4.36 1.73 18.25
CA ASP A 420 -3.62 1.74 19.51
C ASP A 420 -2.87 0.40 19.77
N GLU A 421 -2.98 -0.53 18.83
CA GLU A 421 -2.25 -1.79 18.85
C GLU A 421 -0.74 -1.53 18.86
N PRO A 422 -0.01 -2.20 19.77
CA PRO A 422 1.44 -2.04 19.86
C PRO A 422 2.13 -2.65 18.64
N ILE A 423 3.14 -1.94 18.13
CA ILE A 423 4.05 -2.53 17.14
C ILE A 423 4.98 -3.49 17.91
N HIS A 424 4.85 -4.80 17.66
CA HIS A 424 5.68 -5.78 18.31
C HIS A 424 7.14 -5.66 17.88
N ALA A 425 7.97 -5.11 18.77
CA ALA A 425 9.39 -4.85 18.51
C ALA A 425 10.28 -6.11 18.61
N ALA A 426 9.72 -7.30 18.80
CA ALA A 426 10.48 -8.54 18.95
C ALA A 426 11.36 -8.82 17.70
N ASP A 427 10.90 -8.47 16.50
CA ASP A 427 11.71 -8.48 15.29
C ASP A 427 12.21 -7.08 14.90
N THR A 428 13.30 -6.65 15.55
CA THR A 428 13.94 -5.37 15.22
C THR A 428 14.57 -5.33 13.82
N ARG A 429 14.65 -6.46 13.11
CA ARG A 429 15.16 -6.51 11.73
C ARG A 429 14.20 -5.89 10.74
N ASN A 430 12.90 -6.11 10.95
CA ASN A 430 11.86 -5.62 10.04
C ASN A 430 11.16 -4.34 10.54
N PHE A 431 11.14 -4.09 11.86
CA PHE A 431 10.47 -2.92 12.47
C PHE A 431 11.45 -1.88 13.02
N TRP A 432 12.32 -1.35 12.15
CA TRP A 432 13.35 -0.36 12.55
C TRP A 432 12.77 0.94 13.09
N VAL A 433 11.54 1.27 12.72
CA VAL A 433 10.85 2.48 13.17
C VAL A 433 10.72 2.53 14.69
N CYS A 434 10.51 1.39 15.37
CA CYS A 434 10.37 1.31 16.84
C CYS A 434 11.61 1.81 17.59
N LYS A 435 12.81 1.71 16.99
CA LYS A 435 14.06 2.25 17.57
C LYS A 435 14.09 3.79 17.68
N TYR A 436 13.10 4.45 17.08
CA TYR A 436 12.97 5.89 17.02
C TYR A 436 11.69 6.41 17.71
N GLY A 437 10.98 5.54 18.43
CA GLY A 437 9.92 5.96 19.32
C GLY A 437 8.48 5.59 19.00
N PRO A 438 8.07 5.31 17.74
CA PRO A 438 6.74 4.76 17.50
C PRO A 438 6.53 3.48 18.30
N GLN A 439 5.43 3.41 19.05
CA GLN A 439 5.07 2.29 19.91
C GLN A 439 3.82 1.58 19.39
N THR A 440 2.91 2.33 18.77
CA THR A 440 1.66 1.83 18.19
C THR A 440 1.64 2.11 16.69
N PHE A 441 0.78 1.39 15.96
CA PHE A 441 0.56 1.68 14.54
C PHE A 441 0.02 3.10 14.33
N GLY A 442 -0.76 3.63 15.26
CA GLY A 442 -1.23 5.02 15.23
C GLY A 442 -0.10 6.06 15.21
N ASP A 443 1.08 5.77 15.79
CA ASP A 443 2.23 6.69 15.77
C ASP A 443 2.85 6.86 14.36
N LEU A 444 2.47 6.00 13.42
CA LEU A 444 2.94 6.08 12.04
C LEU A 444 2.19 7.12 11.19
N PHE A 445 1.23 7.84 11.74
CA PHE A 445 0.38 8.76 11.00
C PHE A 445 0.38 10.16 11.63
N THR A 446 0.27 11.19 10.77
CA THR A 446 -0.04 12.56 11.22
C THR A 446 -1.49 12.67 11.68
N ALA A 447 -1.86 13.73 12.41
CA ALA A 447 -3.23 13.96 12.81
C ALA A 447 -4.20 14.04 11.61
N ARG A 448 -3.80 14.71 10.52
CA ARG A 448 -4.61 14.77 9.30
C ARG A 448 -4.79 13.41 8.64
N GLN A 449 -3.74 12.60 8.59
CA GLN A 449 -3.81 11.24 8.06
C GLN A 449 -4.75 10.35 8.89
N LYS A 450 -4.68 10.45 10.23
CA LYS A 450 -5.58 9.73 11.13
C LYS A 450 -7.04 10.12 10.89
N LEU A 451 -7.35 11.42 10.87
CA LEU A 451 -8.71 11.90 10.59
C LEU A 451 -9.21 11.43 9.20
N ALA A 452 -8.36 11.51 8.19
CA ALA A 452 -8.71 11.06 6.85
C ALA A 452 -9.07 9.57 6.82
N LEU A 453 -8.24 8.72 7.42
CA LEU A 453 -8.45 7.27 7.47
C LEU A 453 -9.68 6.91 8.31
N VAL A 454 -9.87 7.53 9.48
CA VAL A 454 -11.06 7.30 10.33
C VAL A 454 -12.34 7.70 9.60
N THR A 455 -12.35 8.86 8.94
CA THR A 455 -13.50 9.32 8.14
C THR A 455 -13.81 8.37 7.00
N LEU A 456 -12.79 7.94 6.24
CA LEU A 456 -12.97 6.98 5.14
C LEU A 456 -13.48 5.62 5.65
N SER A 457 -12.92 5.09 6.73
CA SER A 457 -13.34 3.81 7.33
C SER A 457 -14.81 3.86 7.78
N ARG A 458 -15.22 4.97 8.44
CA ARG A 458 -16.61 5.18 8.83
C ARG A 458 -17.54 5.24 7.63
N LEU A 459 -17.21 6.03 6.60
CA LEU A 459 -18.03 6.17 5.40
C LEU A 459 -18.13 4.87 4.59
N VAL A 460 -17.05 4.10 4.48
CA VAL A 460 -17.10 2.76 3.88
C VAL A 460 -18.13 1.89 4.59
N ARG A 461 -18.08 1.85 5.93
CA ARG A 461 -19.02 1.06 6.73
C ARG A 461 -20.46 1.53 6.57
N GLU A 462 -20.74 2.83 6.72
CA GLU A 462 -22.09 3.41 6.63
C GLU A 462 -22.70 3.19 5.25
N LEU A 463 -22.03 3.58 4.18
CA LEU A 463 -22.55 3.52 2.81
C LEU A 463 -22.69 2.08 2.27
N THR A 464 -21.99 1.11 2.87
CA THR A 464 -22.16 -0.29 2.50
C THR A 464 -23.21 -1.01 3.36
N THR A 465 -23.71 -0.40 4.45
CA THR A 465 -24.71 -1.00 5.34
C THR A 465 -26.15 -0.60 4.99
N GLU A 466 -26.38 0.59 4.43
CA GLU A 466 -27.70 1.24 4.31
C GLU A 466 -28.70 0.66 3.27
N THR A 467 -28.42 -0.43 2.56
CA THR A 467 -29.33 -0.92 1.51
C THR A 467 -30.04 -2.22 1.93
N GLN A 468 -31.38 -2.23 1.96
CA GLN A 468 -32.24 -3.36 2.37
C GLN A 468 -32.74 -4.18 1.18
N ARG A 469 -32.19 -5.39 0.87
CA ARG A 469 -32.83 -6.50 0.11
C ARG A 469 -31.89 -7.71 0.04
N ALA A 470 -32.36 -8.93 0.33
CA ALA A 470 -31.55 -10.15 0.56
C ALA A 470 -30.62 -10.56 -0.62
N GLN A 471 -31.02 -10.37 -1.85
CA GLN A 471 -30.18 -10.66 -3.04
C GLN A 471 -29.10 -9.58 -3.27
N ARG A 472 -29.23 -8.41 -2.64
CA ARG A 472 -28.26 -7.33 -2.62
C ARG A 472 -27.25 -7.45 -1.47
N ASP A 473 -27.47 -8.32 -0.49
CA ASP A 473 -26.58 -8.42 0.68
C ASP A 473 -25.20 -8.97 0.33
N SER A 474 -25.13 -9.98 -0.57
CA SER A 474 -23.84 -10.50 -1.04
C SER A 474 -23.05 -9.49 -1.89
N LEU A 475 -23.74 -8.73 -2.76
CA LEU A 475 -23.09 -7.68 -3.54
C LEU A 475 -22.58 -6.53 -2.66
N LYS A 476 -23.34 -6.15 -1.62
CA LYS A 476 -22.90 -5.12 -0.66
C LYS A 476 -21.67 -5.55 0.13
N GLU A 477 -21.66 -6.79 0.58
CA GLU A 477 -20.50 -7.35 1.25
C GLU A 477 -19.28 -7.33 0.31
N ALA A 478 -19.46 -7.74 -0.94
CA ALA A 478 -18.42 -7.67 -1.97
C ALA A 478 -17.92 -6.23 -2.19
N VAL A 479 -18.82 -5.23 -2.24
CA VAL A 479 -18.46 -3.81 -2.33
C VAL A 479 -17.68 -3.36 -1.10
N ARG A 480 -18.12 -3.75 0.10
CA ARG A 480 -17.42 -3.43 1.34
C ARG A 480 -15.99 -3.98 1.32
N LEU A 481 -15.81 -5.25 0.97
CA LEU A 481 -14.50 -5.90 0.90
C LEU A 481 -13.62 -5.27 -0.19
N GLY A 482 -14.18 -4.94 -1.36
CA GLY A 482 -13.48 -4.21 -2.42
C GLY A 482 -13.02 -2.81 -1.96
N MET A 483 -13.86 -2.08 -1.21
CA MET A 483 -13.48 -0.80 -0.62
C MET A 483 -12.42 -0.94 0.47
N MET A 484 -12.43 -2.03 1.26
CA MET A 484 -11.37 -2.33 2.23
C MET A 484 -10.04 -2.59 1.52
N CYS A 485 -10.03 -3.27 0.36
CA CYS A 485 -8.82 -3.39 -0.47
C CYS A 485 -8.31 -2.02 -0.93
N ALA A 486 -9.19 -1.14 -1.41
CA ALA A 486 -8.82 0.23 -1.80
C ALA A 486 -8.27 1.03 -0.60
N PHE A 487 -8.89 0.88 0.56
CA PHE A 487 -8.44 1.50 1.81
C PHE A 487 -7.01 1.03 2.18
N GLY A 488 -6.72 -0.27 2.13
CA GLY A 488 -5.40 -0.83 2.40
C GLY A 488 -4.33 -0.32 1.40
N ILE A 489 -4.67 -0.21 0.10
CA ILE A 489 -3.79 0.38 -0.91
C ILE A 489 -3.45 1.83 -0.55
N PHE A 490 -4.44 2.62 -0.15
CA PHE A 490 -4.26 4.02 0.24
C PHE A 490 -3.48 4.17 1.55
N ALA A 491 -3.80 3.39 2.59
CA ALA A 491 -3.14 3.44 3.90
C ALA A 491 -1.62 3.22 3.79
N ARG A 492 -1.16 2.36 2.88
CA ARG A 492 0.27 2.15 2.59
C ARG A 492 1.00 3.40 2.12
N SER A 493 0.31 4.32 1.46
CA SER A 493 0.86 5.58 0.95
C SER A 493 0.58 6.75 1.88
N CYS A 494 -0.52 6.68 2.64
CA CYS A 494 -1.00 7.69 3.57
C CYS A 494 -0.44 7.46 4.99
N ASN A 495 0.88 7.39 5.13
CA ASN A 495 1.56 7.23 6.42
C ASN A 495 2.97 7.81 6.39
N THR A 496 3.60 7.98 7.56
CA THR A 496 4.94 8.57 7.69
C THR A 496 6.08 7.59 7.37
N GLY A 497 5.77 6.34 7.07
CA GLY A 497 6.67 5.33 6.51
C GLY A 497 6.76 5.41 4.97
N ALA A 498 5.87 6.16 4.31
CA ALA A 498 5.98 6.44 2.88
C ALA A 498 7.14 7.41 2.59
N ARG A 499 7.70 7.36 1.38
CA ARG A 499 8.84 8.22 0.99
C ARG A 499 8.65 8.84 -0.38
N LEU A 500 9.16 10.06 -0.53
CA LEU A 500 9.23 10.72 -1.83
C LEU A 500 10.42 10.14 -2.63
N ARG A 501 10.17 9.73 -3.87
CA ARG A 501 11.21 9.32 -4.82
C ARG A 501 11.78 10.54 -5.56
N PRO A 502 12.99 10.42 -6.15
CA PRO A 502 13.60 11.52 -6.92
C PRO A 502 12.76 12.01 -8.11
N ASP A 503 11.88 11.17 -8.64
CA ASP A 503 10.94 11.51 -9.71
C ASP A 503 9.64 12.16 -9.19
N ALA A 504 9.60 12.50 -7.90
CA ALA A 504 8.45 13.07 -7.20
C ALA A 504 7.23 12.13 -7.14
N THR A 505 7.40 10.82 -7.28
CA THR A 505 6.37 9.83 -6.97
C THR A 505 6.49 9.36 -5.51
N VAL A 506 5.40 8.88 -4.94
CA VAL A 506 5.40 8.31 -3.58
C VAL A 506 5.75 6.83 -3.65
N ALA A 507 6.71 6.40 -2.85
CA ALA A 507 6.96 4.99 -2.58
C ALA A 507 6.20 4.62 -1.30
N PRO A 508 5.23 3.71 -1.38
CA PRO A 508 4.46 3.30 -0.21
C PRO A 508 5.34 2.56 0.82
N ALA A 509 4.85 2.49 2.05
CA ALA A 509 5.44 1.66 3.09
C ALA A 509 5.45 0.17 2.69
N PHE A 510 6.20 -0.65 3.41
CA PHE A 510 6.32 -2.10 3.21
C PHE A 510 6.95 -2.57 1.89
N GLY A 511 7.59 -1.68 1.13
CA GLY A 511 8.22 -2.07 -0.14
C GLY A 511 9.36 -3.09 -0.02
N MET A 512 9.85 -3.36 1.20
CA MET A 512 10.92 -4.33 1.51
C MET A 512 10.55 -5.24 2.71
N HIS A 513 9.27 -5.57 2.88
CA HIS A 513 8.78 -6.39 4.00
C HIS A 513 9.19 -5.82 5.38
N ALA A 514 9.24 -4.49 5.50
CA ALA A 514 9.73 -3.82 6.68
C ALA A 514 9.11 -2.44 6.87
N LEU A 515 9.09 -1.95 8.10
CA LEU A 515 8.77 -0.58 8.47
C LEU A 515 10.07 0.18 8.83
N PRO A 516 10.74 0.77 7.85
CA PRO A 516 11.95 1.55 8.09
C PRO A 516 11.60 2.92 8.65
N MET A 517 12.53 3.52 9.39
CA MET A 517 12.44 4.93 9.75
C MET A 517 12.73 5.81 8.53
N ASN A 518 11.78 6.64 8.16
CA ASN A 518 11.94 7.68 7.15
C ASN A 518 12.08 9.06 7.82
N TRP A 519 13.16 9.76 7.47
CA TRP A 519 13.48 11.09 8.02
C TRP A 519 12.54 12.17 7.50
N GLY A 520 12.23 12.09 6.19
CA GLY A 520 11.23 12.92 5.56
C GLY A 520 10.17 12.05 4.89
N PHE A 521 8.93 12.51 4.90
CA PHE A 521 7.79 11.79 4.35
C PHE A 521 6.84 12.74 3.61
N PRO A 522 6.20 12.26 2.52
CA PRO A 522 5.12 12.97 1.87
C PRO A 522 3.80 12.65 2.59
N GLU A 523 3.02 13.66 2.89
CA GLU A 523 1.64 13.54 3.28
C GLU A 523 0.77 13.89 2.07
N THR A 524 0.16 12.88 1.44
CA THR A 524 -0.69 13.03 0.27
C THR A 524 -2.11 13.39 0.67
N ILE A 525 -2.82 14.12 -0.19
CA ILE A 525 -4.26 14.32 -0.02
C ILE A 525 -5.05 13.09 -0.48
N LEU A 526 -6.36 13.07 -0.21
CA LEU A 526 -7.23 11.93 -0.53
C LEU A 526 -7.53 11.78 -2.02
N TRP A 527 -7.55 12.89 -2.77
CA TRP A 527 -8.06 12.95 -4.15
C TRP A 527 -7.01 13.48 -5.12
N GLY A 528 -6.60 12.69 -6.08
CA GLY A 528 -5.55 13.07 -7.03
C GLY A 528 -5.40 12.12 -8.21
N GLY A 529 -6.26 11.10 -8.30
CA GLY A 529 -6.34 10.17 -9.44
C GLY A 529 -5.10 9.29 -9.64
N ARG A 530 -4.37 8.94 -8.56
CA ARG A 530 -3.23 8.02 -8.60
C ARG A 530 -3.30 7.08 -7.41
N SER A 531 -2.64 5.94 -7.48
CA SER A 531 -2.65 4.91 -6.43
C SER A 531 -2.17 5.38 -5.05
N GLU A 532 -1.45 6.50 -4.96
CA GLU A 532 -1.11 7.17 -3.71
C GLU A 532 -2.25 8.01 -3.10
N HIS A 533 -3.40 8.12 -3.78
CA HIS A 533 -4.62 8.78 -3.35
C HIS A 533 -5.76 7.78 -3.28
N PHE A 534 -6.80 8.06 -2.50
CA PHE A 534 -7.88 7.10 -2.29
C PHE A 534 -8.70 6.82 -3.55
N ASP A 535 -9.00 7.85 -4.35
CA ASP A 535 -9.69 7.67 -5.63
C ASP A 535 -8.89 6.79 -6.60
N GLY A 536 -7.58 6.98 -6.70
CA GLY A 536 -6.72 6.13 -7.52
C GLY A 536 -6.52 4.72 -6.96
N ALA A 537 -6.67 4.53 -5.65
CA ALA A 537 -6.72 3.19 -5.04
C ALA A 537 -8.00 2.45 -5.44
N ILE A 538 -9.16 3.14 -5.48
CA ILE A 538 -10.42 2.59 -6.01
C ILE A 538 -10.25 2.20 -7.48
N ASP A 539 -9.66 3.09 -8.31
CA ASP A 539 -9.40 2.79 -9.71
C ASP A 539 -8.53 1.55 -9.89
N THR A 540 -7.54 1.34 -9.01
CA THR A 540 -6.69 0.14 -9.02
C THR A 540 -7.49 -1.14 -8.74
N VAL A 541 -8.44 -1.11 -7.80
CA VAL A 541 -9.35 -2.23 -7.54
C VAL A 541 -10.26 -2.47 -8.74
N LEU A 542 -10.82 -1.40 -9.31
CA LEU A 542 -11.67 -1.48 -10.50
C LEU A 542 -10.96 -2.09 -11.71
N GLU A 543 -9.69 -1.74 -11.96
CA GLU A 543 -8.90 -2.36 -13.02
C GLU A 543 -8.80 -3.89 -12.88
N VAL A 544 -8.71 -4.40 -11.65
CA VAL A 544 -8.68 -5.86 -11.38
C VAL A 544 -10.05 -6.48 -11.60
N VAL A 545 -11.11 -5.84 -11.07
CA VAL A 545 -12.50 -6.33 -11.21
C VAL A 545 -12.90 -6.39 -12.69
N GLU A 546 -12.65 -5.33 -13.45
CA GLU A 546 -12.98 -5.23 -14.88
C GLU A 546 -12.10 -6.08 -15.79
N GLY A 547 -10.83 -6.29 -15.39
CA GLY A 547 -9.93 -7.22 -16.06
C GLY A 547 -10.43 -8.67 -16.02
N GLY A 548 -11.44 -8.95 -15.19
CA GLY A 548 -12.21 -10.20 -15.15
C GLY A 548 -11.35 -11.39 -14.79
N LEU A 549 -10.24 -11.19 -14.06
CA LEU A 549 -9.33 -12.25 -13.58
C LEU A 549 -9.00 -13.33 -14.63
N GLY A 550 -9.04 -12.96 -15.91
CA GLY A 550 -8.77 -13.88 -17.02
C GLY A 550 -9.87 -14.91 -17.28
N ARG A 551 -11.13 -14.52 -17.13
CA ARG A 551 -12.30 -15.37 -17.45
C ARG A 551 -12.40 -16.62 -16.57
N VAL A 552 -12.38 -16.44 -15.27
CA VAL A 552 -12.77 -17.46 -14.30
C VAL A 552 -14.24 -17.86 -14.57
N MET A 553 -14.52 -19.17 -14.56
CA MET A 553 -15.87 -19.68 -14.91
C MET A 553 -16.78 -19.86 -13.70
N ALA A 554 -16.21 -20.09 -12.52
CA ALA A 554 -16.94 -20.32 -11.29
C ALA A 554 -16.23 -19.63 -10.12
N ALA A 555 -16.97 -19.33 -9.07
CA ALA A 555 -16.40 -18.87 -7.82
C ALA A 555 -15.71 -20.02 -7.10
N GLY A 556 -14.61 -19.72 -6.41
CA GLY A 556 -13.96 -20.62 -5.47
C GLY A 556 -14.63 -20.59 -4.09
N HIS A 557 -14.01 -21.29 -3.14
CA HIS A 557 -14.39 -21.28 -1.73
C HIS A 557 -13.21 -20.76 -0.90
N VAL A 558 -13.50 -19.80 -0.03
CA VAL A 558 -12.49 -19.17 0.83
C VAL A 558 -12.90 -19.30 2.29
N GLN A 559 -11.96 -19.69 3.13
CA GLN A 559 -12.20 -19.82 4.56
C GLN A 559 -11.00 -19.31 5.38
N LEU A 560 -11.29 -18.64 6.49
CA LEU A 560 -10.31 -18.38 7.54
C LEU A 560 -10.19 -19.68 8.34
N ALA A 561 -9.07 -20.39 8.21
CA ALA A 561 -8.87 -21.67 8.87
C ALA A 561 -7.40 -21.95 9.15
N ASP A 562 -7.16 -22.69 10.23
CA ASP A 562 -5.86 -23.26 10.52
C ASP A 562 -5.61 -24.47 9.60
N ALA A 563 -4.44 -24.53 8.98
CA ALA A 563 -4.07 -25.63 8.08
C ALA A 563 -3.95 -26.99 8.81
N THR A 564 -3.76 -26.97 10.14
CA THR A 564 -3.71 -28.20 10.98
C THR A 564 -5.10 -28.74 11.31
N GLU A 565 -6.15 -27.91 11.21
CA GLU A 565 -7.55 -28.26 11.45
C GLU A 565 -8.38 -28.05 10.18
N HIS A 566 -7.98 -28.72 9.10
CA HIS A 566 -8.54 -28.49 7.78
C HIS A 566 -10.02 -28.87 7.70
N PRO A 567 -10.90 -27.98 7.18
CA PRO A 567 -12.36 -28.19 7.24
C PRO A 567 -12.93 -29.15 6.18
N LEU A 568 -12.13 -29.56 5.19
CA LEU A 568 -12.60 -30.48 4.17
C LEU A 568 -12.58 -31.93 4.66
N PRO A 569 -13.53 -32.77 4.17
CA PRO A 569 -13.52 -34.21 4.44
C PRO A 569 -12.25 -34.89 3.91
N ASP A 570 -11.92 -36.02 4.50
CA ASP A 570 -10.84 -36.87 3.99
C ASP A 570 -11.09 -37.25 2.53
N ASP A 571 -10.03 -37.36 1.73
CA ASP A 571 -10.05 -37.71 0.31
C ASP A 571 -10.85 -36.74 -0.61
N ALA A 572 -11.27 -35.58 -0.12
CA ALA A 572 -12.02 -34.61 -0.93
C ALA A 572 -11.16 -33.92 -2.02
N ALA A 573 -9.87 -33.73 -1.75
CA ALA A 573 -8.98 -33.01 -2.65
C ALA A 573 -8.44 -33.90 -3.77
N THR A 574 -8.51 -33.43 -5.02
CA THR A 574 -7.82 -34.06 -6.14
C THR A 574 -6.34 -33.69 -6.16
N VAL A 575 -6.02 -32.44 -5.83
CA VAL A 575 -4.64 -31.91 -5.80
C VAL A 575 -4.48 -31.01 -4.59
N TRP A 576 -3.48 -31.29 -3.76
CA TRP A 576 -2.92 -30.37 -2.78
C TRP A 576 -1.73 -29.66 -3.43
N PHE A 577 -1.86 -28.37 -3.64
CA PHE A 577 -0.78 -27.57 -4.19
C PHE A 577 -0.66 -26.27 -3.38
N THR A 578 0.40 -26.16 -2.62
CA THR A 578 0.58 -25.08 -1.65
C THR A 578 2.03 -24.60 -1.62
N ASP A 579 2.21 -23.40 -1.10
CA ASP A 579 3.49 -22.75 -0.84
C ASP A 579 3.47 -22.22 0.59
N PRO A 580 3.76 -23.07 1.58
CA PRO A 580 3.70 -22.70 2.98
C PRO A 580 4.70 -21.59 3.32
N PRO A 581 4.44 -20.80 4.37
CA PRO A 581 5.34 -19.74 4.79
C PRO A 581 6.71 -20.31 5.19
N TYR A 582 7.78 -19.64 4.77
CA TYR A 582 9.13 -19.98 5.24
C TYR A 582 9.28 -19.53 6.68
N TYR A 583 9.74 -20.43 7.53
CA TYR A 583 10.01 -20.14 8.93
C TYR A 583 10.81 -18.84 9.08
N ASP A 584 10.30 -17.89 9.88
CA ASP A 584 10.97 -16.63 10.27
C ASP A 584 11.46 -15.72 9.11
N ALA A 585 11.11 -16.02 7.84
CA ALA A 585 11.57 -15.22 6.71
C ALA A 585 10.78 -13.92 6.52
N VAL A 586 9.46 -13.95 6.78
CA VAL A 586 8.55 -12.79 6.69
C VAL A 586 7.60 -12.84 7.88
N PRO A 587 7.56 -11.80 8.74
CA PRO A 587 6.63 -11.72 9.88
C PRO A 587 5.23 -11.30 9.37
N TYR A 588 4.49 -12.25 8.79
CA TYR A 588 3.20 -11.97 8.13
C TYR A 588 2.17 -11.38 9.09
N ALA A 589 2.06 -11.93 10.31
CA ALA A 589 1.13 -11.42 11.31
C ALA A 589 1.41 -9.96 11.63
N ASP A 590 2.63 -9.66 12.10
CA ASP A 590 3.03 -8.31 12.50
C ASP A 590 2.91 -7.27 11.37
N LEU A 591 3.19 -7.68 10.12
CA LEU A 591 3.03 -6.82 8.95
C LEU A 591 1.55 -6.59 8.61
N SER A 592 0.69 -7.58 8.87
CA SER A 592 -0.75 -7.51 8.60
C SER A 592 -1.50 -6.66 9.62
N ASP A 593 -1.01 -6.56 10.85
CA ASP A 593 -1.60 -5.74 11.91
C ASP A 593 -1.68 -4.24 11.57
N PHE A 594 -0.93 -3.82 10.54
CA PHE A 594 -1.05 -2.46 10.00
C PHE A 594 -2.38 -2.22 9.26
N PHE A 595 -3.03 -3.26 8.71
CA PHE A 595 -4.22 -3.16 7.87
C PHE A 595 -5.50 -3.48 8.61
#